data_49d6709fbd9588145c2f68a995db1d2b
#
_entry.id   49d6709fbd9588145c2f68a995db1d2b
#
_cell.length_a   1.000
_cell.length_b   1.000
_cell.length_c   1.000
_cell.angle_alpha   90.00
_cell.angle_beta   90.00
_cell.angle_gamma   90.00
#
_symmetry.space_group_name_H-M   'P 1'
#
loop_
_entity.id
_entity.type
_entity.pdbx_description
1 polymer ?
#
loop_
_entity_poly.entity_id
_entity_poly.type
_entity_poly.pdbx_seq_one_letter_code
_entity_poly.pdbx_strand_id
1 'polypeptide(L)'
;NVFQGRIIEVHIGTLLADQAFTFTDWTAEMKAKAAICISEDETLVKSLEIARNRIQTMIDRGMENDAGMLQRLIGIAEKRIAEIRSGEKPALTPDDNASYAAEVVVDLDQIDEPMIADPDVNNADVSKRYTHDTIRPISFYQAEKKVDLGFVGSCMVHKGDVKIVAQ
;
A
#
# COMPACT_ATOMS: atom_id res chain seq x y z
N ASN A 1 19.20 -5.11 7.91
CA ASN A 1 18.04 -4.81 7.07
C ASN A 1 18.06 -5.72 5.84
N VAL A 2 17.14 -6.70 5.80
CA VAL A 2 17.06 -7.71 4.72
C VAL A 2 16.72 -7.08 3.36
N PHE A 3 16.04 -5.95 3.33
CA PHE A 3 15.56 -5.31 2.10
C PHE A 3 16.55 -4.33 1.48
N GLN A 4 17.55 -3.88 2.23
CA GLN A 4 18.47 -2.84 1.78
C GLN A 4 19.20 -3.21 0.50
N GLY A 5 19.08 -2.35 -0.51
CA GLY A 5 19.78 -2.50 -1.79
C GLY A 5 19.23 -3.60 -2.71
N ARG A 6 18.11 -4.23 -2.35
CA ARG A 6 17.46 -5.30 -3.12
C ARG A 6 16.24 -4.80 -3.87
N ILE A 7 15.80 -5.57 -4.87
CA ILE A 7 14.48 -5.48 -5.45
C ILE A 7 13.57 -6.40 -4.65
N ILE A 8 12.41 -5.89 -4.26
CA ILE A 8 11.44 -6.62 -3.46
C ILE A 8 10.28 -7.04 -4.36
N GLU A 9 9.92 -8.29 -4.29
CA GLU A 9 8.69 -8.82 -4.86
C GLU A 9 7.67 -8.99 -3.72
N VAL A 10 6.55 -8.28 -3.82
CA VAL A 10 5.51 -8.24 -2.78
C VAL A 10 4.31 -9.03 -3.27
N HIS A 11 4.08 -10.19 -2.68
CA HIS A 11 2.89 -10.99 -2.94
C HIS A 11 1.75 -10.52 -2.03
N ILE A 12 0.74 -9.89 -2.62
CA ILE A 12 -0.30 -9.19 -1.87
C ILE A 12 -1.54 -10.05 -1.58
N GLY A 13 -1.60 -11.27 -2.11
CA GLY A 13 -2.77 -12.14 -1.97
C GLY A 13 -4.05 -11.45 -2.44
N THR A 14 -5.02 -11.32 -1.54
CA THR A 14 -6.34 -10.73 -1.79
C THR A 14 -6.40 -9.21 -1.54
N LEU A 15 -5.28 -8.56 -1.17
CA LEU A 15 -5.25 -7.11 -0.97
C LEU A 15 -5.50 -6.36 -2.28
N LEU A 16 -6.32 -5.32 -2.20
CA LEU A 16 -6.62 -4.47 -3.35
C LEU A 16 -5.45 -3.53 -3.68
N ALA A 17 -5.45 -2.98 -4.89
CA ALA A 17 -4.38 -2.13 -5.39
C ALA A 17 -4.04 -0.94 -4.48
N ASP A 18 -5.03 -0.31 -3.85
CA ASP A 18 -4.80 0.80 -2.91
C ASP A 18 -3.99 0.35 -1.69
N GLN A 19 -4.26 -0.85 -1.18
CA GLN A 19 -3.53 -1.45 -0.05
C GLN A 19 -2.15 -1.94 -0.49
N ALA A 20 -2.07 -2.57 -1.67
CA ALA A 20 -0.82 -3.02 -2.27
C ALA A 20 0.15 -1.86 -2.52
N PHE A 21 -0.36 -0.71 -2.96
CA PHE A 21 0.44 0.49 -3.17
C PHE A 21 1.13 0.94 -1.88
N THR A 22 0.45 0.88 -0.74
CA THR A 22 1.04 1.19 0.56
C THR A 22 2.28 0.33 0.84
N PHE A 23 2.22 -0.98 0.56
CA PHE A 23 3.37 -1.86 0.77
C PHE A 23 4.52 -1.58 -0.18
N THR A 24 4.24 -1.31 -1.45
CA THR A 24 5.31 -1.03 -2.43
C THR A 24 5.98 0.31 -2.19
N ASP A 25 5.23 1.33 -1.80
CA ASP A 25 5.77 2.65 -1.46
C ASP A 25 6.63 2.59 -0.19
N TRP A 26 6.19 1.83 0.82
CA TRP A 26 6.94 1.61 2.05
C TRP A 26 8.32 0.96 1.84
N THR A 27 8.52 0.23 0.75
CA THR A 27 9.83 -0.37 0.47
C THR A 27 10.95 0.65 0.28
N ALA A 28 10.63 1.91 -0.08
CA ALA A 28 11.58 3.00 -0.14
C ALA A 28 12.17 3.31 1.25
N GLU A 29 11.33 3.32 2.29
CA GLU A 29 11.75 3.52 3.69
C GLU A 29 12.68 2.39 4.17
N MET A 30 12.53 1.21 3.61
CA MET A 30 13.40 0.06 3.87
C MET A 30 14.73 0.10 3.11
N LYS A 31 14.99 1.17 2.34
CA LYS A 31 16.18 1.33 1.48
C LYS A 31 16.25 0.27 0.37
N ALA A 32 15.12 -0.21 -0.10
CA ALA A 32 15.05 -1.06 -1.29
C ALA A 32 15.37 -0.25 -2.56
N LYS A 33 15.79 -0.91 -3.61
CA LYS A 33 16.02 -0.28 -4.92
C LYS A 33 14.76 -0.17 -5.76
N ALA A 34 13.86 -1.14 -5.62
CA ALA A 34 12.57 -1.19 -6.29
C ALA A 34 11.66 -2.18 -5.60
N ALA A 35 10.35 -2.09 -5.88
CA ALA A 35 9.38 -3.09 -5.51
C ALA A 35 8.47 -3.42 -6.69
N ILE A 36 8.07 -4.67 -6.79
CA ILE A 36 7.09 -5.17 -7.75
C ILE A 36 5.98 -5.84 -6.97
N CYS A 37 4.73 -5.49 -7.27
CA CYS A 37 3.58 -6.09 -6.65
C CYS A 37 3.07 -7.25 -7.51
N ILE A 38 2.95 -8.42 -6.91
CA ILE A 38 2.38 -9.61 -7.52
C ILE A 38 0.95 -9.78 -6.99
N SER A 39 0.00 -9.84 -7.90
CA SER A 39 -1.42 -9.92 -7.62
C SER A 39 -2.04 -11.03 -8.45
N GLU A 40 -3.07 -11.67 -7.92
CA GLU A 40 -3.90 -12.60 -8.69
C GLU A 40 -4.75 -11.85 -9.73
N ASP A 41 -5.07 -12.51 -10.84
CA ASP A 41 -5.87 -11.96 -11.93
C ASP A 41 -7.19 -11.36 -11.43
N GLU A 42 -7.92 -12.09 -10.59
CA GLU A 42 -9.22 -11.64 -10.08
C GLU A 42 -9.08 -10.42 -9.15
N THR A 43 -8.05 -10.38 -8.33
CA THR A 43 -7.75 -9.22 -7.46
C THR A 43 -7.42 -7.98 -8.27
N LEU A 44 -6.64 -8.14 -9.35
CA LEU A 44 -6.30 -7.05 -10.26
C LEU A 44 -7.53 -6.55 -11.01
N VAL A 45 -8.37 -7.46 -11.53
CA VAL A 45 -9.65 -7.12 -12.18
C VAL A 45 -10.54 -6.33 -11.23
N LYS A 46 -10.73 -6.79 -10.00
CA LYS A 46 -11.54 -6.10 -8.98
C LYS A 46 -11.02 -4.69 -8.69
N SER A 47 -9.71 -4.53 -8.60
CA SER A 47 -9.07 -3.22 -8.39
C SER A 47 -9.33 -2.27 -9.56
N LEU A 48 -9.23 -2.76 -10.80
CA LEU A 48 -9.52 -2.00 -12.01
C LEU A 48 -11.01 -1.61 -12.12
N GLU A 49 -11.92 -2.50 -11.74
CA GLU A 49 -13.36 -2.20 -11.68
C GLU A 49 -13.69 -1.11 -10.66
N ILE A 50 -13.08 -1.17 -9.49
CA ILE A 50 -13.23 -0.11 -8.46
C ILE A 50 -12.71 1.23 -9.01
N ALA A 51 -11.54 1.25 -9.63
CA ALA A 51 -10.96 2.45 -10.23
C ALA A 51 -11.86 3.02 -11.34
N ARG A 52 -12.33 2.18 -12.27
CA ARG A 52 -13.27 2.55 -13.32
C ARG A 52 -14.55 3.19 -12.75
N ASN A 53 -15.16 2.57 -11.75
CA ASN A 53 -16.39 3.07 -11.13
C ASN A 53 -16.18 4.40 -10.41
N ARG A 54 -15.01 4.61 -9.78
CA ARG A 54 -14.64 5.92 -9.19
C ARG A 54 -14.54 6.99 -10.27
N ILE A 55 -13.90 6.69 -11.41
CA ILE A 55 -13.76 7.63 -12.53
C ILE A 55 -15.13 7.95 -13.11
N GLN A 56 -16.00 6.95 -13.31
CA GLN A 56 -17.37 7.17 -13.77
C GLN A 56 -18.13 8.11 -12.82
N THR A 57 -18.02 7.91 -11.51
CA THR A 57 -18.62 8.80 -10.51
C THR A 57 -18.09 10.25 -10.62
N MET A 58 -16.84 10.44 -10.99
CA MET A 58 -16.28 11.79 -11.21
C MET A 58 -16.91 12.45 -12.44
N ILE A 59 -17.07 11.70 -13.53
CA ILE A 59 -17.75 12.18 -14.75
C ILE A 59 -19.20 12.57 -14.43
N ASP A 60 -19.94 11.69 -13.76
CA ASP A 60 -21.34 11.91 -13.40
C ASP A 60 -21.55 13.15 -12.52
N ARG A 61 -20.51 13.55 -11.78
CA ARG A 61 -20.49 14.77 -10.96
C ARG A 61 -19.97 16.01 -11.71
N GLY A 62 -19.71 15.90 -12.99
CA GLY A 62 -19.18 17.02 -13.80
C GLY A 62 -17.76 17.45 -13.43
N MET A 63 -16.94 16.54 -12.88
CA MET A 63 -15.56 16.84 -12.45
C MET A 63 -14.55 16.76 -13.59
N GLU A 64 -14.98 16.57 -14.82
CA GLU A 64 -14.10 16.46 -15.98
C GLU A 64 -13.69 17.84 -16.48
N ASN A 65 -12.43 18.22 -16.24
CA ASN A 65 -11.86 19.51 -16.72
C ASN A 65 -11.16 19.36 -18.07
N ASP A 66 -10.81 18.15 -18.48
CA ASP A 66 -10.16 17.84 -19.76
C ASP A 66 -11.06 16.90 -20.56
N ALA A 67 -11.57 17.44 -21.70
CA ALA A 67 -12.53 16.73 -22.55
C ALA A 67 -12.04 15.34 -22.95
N GLY A 68 -12.64 14.34 -22.35
CA GLY A 68 -12.40 12.93 -22.62
C GLY A 68 -11.21 12.30 -21.92
N MET A 69 -10.48 12.96 -21.02
CA MET A 69 -9.40 12.33 -20.26
C MET A 69 -9.92 11.19 -19.37
N LEU A 70 -10.95 11.46 -18.60
CA LEU A 70 -11.55 10.45 -17.71
C LEU A 70 -12.17 9.29 -18.50
N GLN A 71 -12.77 9.59 -19.65
CA GLN A 71 -13.28 8.55 -20.56
C GLN A 71 -12.15 7.66 -21.11
N ARG A 72 -11.01 8.26 -21.48
CA ARG A 72 -9.82 7.47 -21.91
C ARG A 72 -9.32 6.55 -20.82
N LEU A 73 -9.30 7.00 -19.54
CA LEU A 73 -8.90 6.17 -18.40
C LEU A 73 -9.87 5.00 -18.18
N ILE A 74 -11.16 5.21 -18.34
CA ILE A 74 -12.17 4.13 -18.32
C ILE A 74 -11.85 3.11 -19.41
N GLY A 75 -11.65 3.56 -20.66
CA GLY A 75 -11.33 2.66 -21.77
C GLY A 75 -10.04 1.85 -21.54
N ILE A 76 -9.03 2.45 -20.93
CA ILE A 76 -7.79 1.74 -20.55
C ILE A 76 -8.09 0.64 -19.51
N ALA A 77 -8.87 0.96 -18.48
CA ALA A 77 -9.23 -0.01 -17.45
C ALA A 77 -10.06 -1.17 -18.03
N GLU A 78 -11.07 -0.87 -18.86
CA GLU A 78 -11.91 -1.87 -19.50
C GLU A 78 -11.11 -2.78 -20.43
N LYS A 79 -10.23 -2.21 -21.25
CA LYS A 79 -9.33 -2.98 -22.10
C LYS A 79 -8.46 -3.92 -21.26
N ARG A 80 -7.87 -3.43 -20.18
CA ARG A 80 -7.01 -4.25 -19.31
C ARG A 80 -7.79 -5.38 -18.64
N ILE A 81 -9.02 -5.11 -18.18
CA ILE A 81 -9.92 -6.13 -17.62
C ILE A 81 -10.20 -7.23 -18.65
N ALA A 82 -10.49 -6.83 -19.90
CA ALA A 82 -10.74 -7.80 -20.98
C ALA A 82 -9.51 -8.65 -21.29
N GLU A 83 -8.33 -8.06 -21.38
CA GLU A 83 -7.05 -8.75 -21.62
C GLU A 83 -6.74 -9.80 -20.52
N ILE A 84 -7.02 -9.48 -19.25
CA ILE A 84 -6.84 -10.43 -18.14
C ILE A 84 -7.85 -11.55 -18.23
N ARG A 85 -9.14 -11.24 -18.39
CA ARG A 85 -10.22 -12.24 -18.43
C ARG A 85 -10.11 -13.20 -19.60
N SER A 86 -9.56 -12.75 -20.72
CA SER A 86 -9.31 -13.60 -21.89
C SER A 86 -8.04 -14.46 -21.75
N GLY A 87 -7.20 -14.19 -20.77
CA GLY A 87 -5.88 -14.81 -20.62
C GLY A 87 -4.83 -14.30 -21.61
N GLU A 88 -5.15 -13.28 -22.42
CA GLU A 88 -4.21 -12.68 -23.36
C GLU A 88 -3.01 -12.04 -22.65
N LYS A 89 -3.29 -11.34 -21.55
CA LYS A 89 -2.27 -10.72 -20.69
C LYS A 89 -2.68 -10.89 -19.22
N PRO A 90 -2.36 -12.01 -18.60
CA PRO A 90 -2.64 -12.23 -17.18
C PRO A 90 -1.87 -11.25 -16.30
N ALA A 91 -2.11 -11.28 -15.00
CA ALA A 91 -1.28 -10.60 -14.02
C ALA A 91 0.15 -11.14 -14.05
N LEU A 92 1.10 -10.35 -13.55
CA LEU A 92 2.49 -10.79 -13.46
C LEU A 92 2.60 -11.93 -12.45
N THR A 93 3.33 -12.97 -12.85
CA THR A 93 3.70 -14.08 -11.97
C THR A 93 5.22 -14.23 -11.99
N PRO A 94 5.82 -14.69 -10.89
CA PRO A 94 7.23 -15.08 -10.90
C PRO A 94 7.49 -16.22 -11.90
N ASP A 95 8.73 -16.33 -12.33
CA ASP A 95 9.16 -17.51 -13.07
C ASP A 95 9.12 -18.74 -12.17
N ASP A 96 8.81 -19.92 -12.72
CA ASP A 96 8.71 -21.18 -11.96
C ASP A 96 9.99 -21.54 -11.19
N ASN A 97 11.12 -21.04 -11.65
CA ASN A 97 12.45 -21.27 -11.04
C ASN A 97 13.03 -20.00 -10.40
N ALA A 98 12.19 -19.02 -10.07
CA ALA A 98 12.65 -17.81 -9.39
C ALA A 98 13.42 -18.14 -8.10
N SER A 99 14.54 -17.48 -7.90
CA SER A 99 15.39 -17.68 -6.72
C SER A 99 15.47 -16.39 -5.92
N TYR A 100 15.13 -16.48 -4.65
CA TYR A 100 15.11 -15.35 -3.74
C TYR A 100 16.26 -15.40 -2.74
N ALA A 101 16.88 -14.27 -2.49
CA ALA A 101 17.93 -14.14 -1.47
C ALA A 101 17.40 -14.25 -0.04
N ALA A 102 16.14 -13.90 0.16
CA ALA A 102 15.41 -14.05 1.43
C ALA A 102 13.91 -13.99 1.16
N GLU A 103 13.15 -14.61 2.02
CA GLU A 103 11.69 -14.54 2.06
C GLU A 103 11.25 -14.06 3.44
N VAL A 104 10.25 -13.18 3.46
CA VAL A 104 9.62 -12.68 4.69
C VAL A 104 8.12 -12.85 4.56
N VAL A 105 7.54 -13.63 5.44
CA VAL A 105 6.09 -13.83 5.50
C VAL A 105 5.53 -12.97 6.62
N VAL A 106 4.54 -12.15 6.31
CA VAL A 106 3.80 -11.33 7.27
C VAL A 106 2.36 -11.80 7.27
N ASP A 107 1.95 -12.41 8.37
CA ASP A 107 0.56 -12.80 8.58
C ASP A 107 -0.21 -11.62 9.20
N LEU A 108 -1.03 -10.96 8.38
CA LEU A 108 -1.79 -9.79 8.81
C LEU A 108 -2.87 -10.14 9.84
N ASP A 109 -3.36 -11.39 9.86
CA ASP A 109 -4.35 -11.86 10.81
C ASP A 109 -3.77 -12.01 12.23
N GLN A 110 -2.44 -11.99 12.37
CA GLN A 110 -1.74 -12.00 13.65
C GLN A 110 -1.50 -10.59 14.23
N ILE A 111 -1.93 -9.54 13.54
CA ILE A 111 -1.75 -8.16 13.99
C ILE A 111 -3.02 -7.70 14.69
N ASP A 112 -3.04 -7.81 16.02
CA ASP A 112 -4.20 -7.48 16.84
C ASP A 112 -4.39 -5.96 17.04
N GLU A 113 -3.30 -5.18 17.01
CA GLU A 113 -3.34 -3.75 17.24
C GLU A 113 -2.19 -3.00 16.53
N PRO A 114 -2.35 -1.68 16.26
CA PRO A 114 -1.29 -0.87 15.69
C PRO A 114 -0.09 -0.74 16.62
N MET A 115 1.10 -0.72 16.03
CA MET A 115 2.35 -0.41 16.73
C MET A 115 2.68 1.07 16.57
N ILE A 116 3.10 1.70 17.65
CA ILE A 116 3.52 3.10 17.68
C ILE A 116 5.03 3.15 17.87
N ALA A 117 5.71 3.91 17.04
CA ALA A 117 7.10 4.27 17.22
C ALA A 117 7.16 5.56 18.05
N ASP A 118 7.63 5.44 19.28
CA ASP A 118 7.86 6.59 20.19
C ASP A 118 9.37 6.88 20.23
N PRO A 119 9.84 7.87 19.45
CA PRO A 119 11.28 8.09 19.32
C PRO A 119 11.91 8.54 20.64
N ASP A 120 13.06 7.97 20.98
CA ASP A 120 13.91 8.52 22.05
C ASP A 120 14.54 9.85 21.59
N VAL A 121 13.78 10.92 21.74
CA VAL A 121 14.17 12.27 21.31
C VAL A 121 15.39 12.80 22.09
N ASN A 122 15.69 12.24 23.26
CA ASN A 122 16.86 12.62 24.07
C ASN A 122 18.14 11.96 23.57
N ASN A 123 18.05 10.94 22.72
CA ASN A 123 19.24 10.31 22.17
C ASN A 123 19.90 11.23 21.14
N ALA A 124 21.15 11.61 21.39
CA ALA A 124 21.94 12.47 20.51
C ALA A 124 22.17 11.83 19.13
N ASP A 125 22.31 10.49 19.09
CA ASP A 125 22.42 9.75 17.85
C ASP A 125 21.03 9.49 17.25
N VAL A 126 20.67 10.25 16.22
CA VAL A 126 19.38 10.17 15.54
C VAL A 126 19.08 8.76 15.02
N SER A 127 20.12 8.01 14.63
CA SER A 127 19.95 6.63 14.11
C SER A 127 19.49 5.65 15.19
N LYS A 128 19.65 6.00 16.46
CA LYS A 128 19.27 5.19 17.62
C LYS A 128 17.95 5.62 18.27
N ARG A 129 17.31 6.67 17.75
CA ARG A 129 16.03 7.14 18.30
C ARG A 129 14.88 6.16 18.10
N TYR A 130 14.94 5.36 17.04
CA TYR A 130 13.97 4.32 16.72
C TYR A 130 14.64 2.95 16.87
N THR A 131 14.39 2.30 17.98
CA THR A 131 14.87 0.94 18.26
C THR A 131 13.70 0.02 18.51
N HIS A 132 13.96 -1.27 18.58
CA HIS A 132 12.95 -2.25 18.98
C HIS A 132 12.26 -1.86 20.31
N ASP A 133 13.00 -1.27 21.23
CA ASP A 133 12.47 -0.87 22.55
C ASP A 133 11.60 0.38 22.51
N THR A 134 11.64 1.17 21.43
CA THR A 134 10.81 2.36 21.25
C THR A 134 9.55 2.08 20.44
N ILE A 135 9.37 0.87 19.91
CA ILE A 135 8.18 0.45 19.17
C ILE A 135 7.29 -0.33 20.16
N ARG A 136 6.09 0.17 20.41
CA ARG A 136 5.14 -0.37 21.38
C ARG A 136 3.74 -0.49 20.77
N PRO A 137 2.93 -1.46 21.19
CA PRO A 137 1.52 -1.50 20.83
C PRO A 137 0.76 -0.30 21.37
N ILE A 138 -0.30 0.14 20.68
CA ILE A 138 -1.08 1.31 21.07
C ILE A 138 -1.65 1.18 22.49
N SER A 139 -2.04 -0.03 22.89
CA SER A 139 -2.55 -0.34 24.23
C SER A 139 -1.58 0.05 25.35
N PHE A 140 -0.28 0.05 25.08
CA PHE A 140 0.74 0.48 26.04
C PHE A 140 0.58 1.97 26.43
N TYR A 141 0.03 2.80 25.54
CA TYR A 141 -0.07 4.24 25.75
C TYR A 141 -1.45 4.71 26.22
N GLN A 142 -2.47 3.87 26.21
CA GLN A 142 -3.87 4.26 26.42
C GLN A 142 -4.17 4.99 27.74
N ALA A 143 -3.36 4.79 28.77
CA ALA A 143 -3.61 5.39 30.08
C ALA A 143 -2.71 6.60 30.43
N GLU A 144 -1.67 6.90 29.66
CA GLU A 144 -0.56 7.70 30.17
C GLU A 144 -0.23 8.97 29.36
N LYS A 145 -0.69 9.09 28.11
CA LYS A 145 -0.31 10.23 27.26
C LYS A 145 -1.51 11.02 26.78
N LYS A 146 -1.55 12.29 27.17
CA LYS A 146 -2.44 13.26 26.56
C LYS A 146 -1.87 13.67 25.21
N VAL A 147 -2.68 13.60 24.18
CA VAL A 147 -2.35 14.07 22.83
C VAL A 147 -2.94 15.45 22.63
N ASP A 148 -2.11 16.46 22.39
CA ASP A 148 -2.53 17.84 22.16
C ASP A 148 -2.78 18.12 20.67
N LEU A 149 -2.12 17.41 19.76
CA LEU A 149 -2.26 17.55 18.32
C LEU A 149 -2.14 16.19 17.64
N GLY A 150 -3.12 15.86 16.79
CA GLY A 150 -3.08 14.71 15.88
C GLY A 150 -2.78 15.15 14.45
N PHE A 151 -1.85 14.49 13.80
CA PHE A 151 -1.56 14.66 12.37
C PHE A 151 -1.77 13.35 11.62
N VAL A 152 -2.52 13.41 10.53
CA VAL A 152 -2.74 12.27 9.63
C VAL A 152 -2.23 12.64 8.25
N GLY A 153 -1.17 12.00 7.83
CA GLY A 153 -0.60 12.24 6.51
C GLY A 153 0.74 11.53 6.35
N SER A 154 0.94 10.96 5.17
CA SER A 154 2.23 10.44 4.69
C SER A 154 2.16 10.29 3.17
N CYS A 155 3.29 9.97 2.52
CA CYS A 155 3.29 9.59 1.09
C CYS A 155 2.41 8.37 0.79
N MET A 156 2.15 7.51 1.78
CA MET A 156 1.37 6.28 1.66
C MET A 156 -0.11 6.44 2.01
N VAL A 157 -0.55 7.60 2.50
CA VAL A 157 -1.97 7.83 2.83
C VAL A 157 -2.80 7.97 1.56
N HIS A 158 -3.81 7.14 1.42
CA HIS A 158 -4.76 7.23 0.33
C HIS A 158 -6.14 7.72 0.80
N LYS A 159 -7.03 8.02 -0.15
CA LYS A 159 -8.35 8.57 0.14
C LYS A 159 -9.20 7.71 1.08
N GLY A 160 -8.99 6.39 1.07
CA GLY A 160 -9.67 5.44 1.96
C GLY A 160 -9.31 5.71 3.42
N ASP A 161 -8.02 5.89 3.70
CA ASP A 161 -7.51 6.13 5.05
C ASP A 161 -8.06 7.44 5.61
N VAL A 162 -8.04 8.51 4.80
CA VAL A 162 -8.62 9.82 5.21
C VAL A 162 -10.10 9.69 5.55
N LYS A 163 -10.85 8.86 4.83
CA LYS A 163 -12.27 8.64 5.14
C LYS A 163 -12.47 7.90 6.46
N ILE A 164 -11.62 6.95 6.80
CA ILE A 164 -11.69 6.20 8.05
C ILE A 164 -11.42 7.14 9.23
N VAL A 165 -10.42 8.00 9.11
CA VAL A 165 -10.06 8.95 10.18
C VAL A 165 -11.12 10.05 10.36
N ALA A 166 -11.89 10.37 9.33
CA ALA A 166 -12.93 11.39 9.36
C ALA A 166 -14.29 10.90 9.93
N GLN A 167 -14.42 9.64 10.29
CA GLN A 167 -15.59 9.04 10.94
C GLN A 167 -15.49 9.11 12.46
#